data_b28f2d2ed84a5152dad1e2ea05a3a32c
#
_entry.id   b28f2d2ed84a5152dad1e2ea05a3a32c
#
_cell.length_a   1.000
_cell.length_b   1.000
_cell.length_c   1.000
_cell.angle_alpha   90.00
_cell.angle_beta   90.00
_cell.angle_gamma   90.00
#
_symmetry.space_group_name_H-M   'P 1'
#
loop_
_entity.id
_entity.type
_entity.pdbx_description
1 polymer ?
#
loop_
_entity_poly.entity_id
_entity_poly.type
_entity_poly.pdbx_seq_one_letter_code
_entity_poly.pdbx_strand_id
1 'polypeptide(L)'
;MKMLLKKKAGFTLVELMIALVVIGILSAIALPNYNAWVKKSRRADATVALSRAQQLQEKYRVSNTTYSSSMSSIGASTTSDSGYYTISISSANTTDYTLTATPVSGKSQASDTSCPTLTVTQSSGNSTYSPAACWSK
;
A
#
# COMPACT_ATOMS: atom_id res chain seq x y z
N MET A 1 -55.15 -22.85 32.32
CA MET A 1 -53.72 -22.70 32.03
C MET A 1 -53.42 -21.23 31.77
N LYS A 2 -52.89 -20.49 32.80
CA LYS A 2 -52.58 -19.05 32.68
C LYS A 2 -51.22 -18.89 31.99
N MET A 3 -51.26 -18.39 30.77
CA MET A 3 -50.07 -18.05 30.01
C MET A 3 -49.44 -16.79 30.62
N LEU A 4 -48.31 -16.93 31.30
CA LEU A 4 -47.56 -15.79 31.85
C LEU A 4 -46.87 -15.06 30.68
N LEU A 5 -47.47 -13.96 30.24
CA LEU A 5 -46.83 -13.04 29.31
C LEU A 5 -45.59 -12.41 29.97
N LYS A 6 -44.42 -12.88 29.59
CA LYS A 6 -43.14 -12.33 30.02
C LYS A 6 -43.02 -10.89 29.48
N LYS A 7 -43.10 -9.88 30.36
CA LYS A 7 -42.91 -8.47 30.02
C LYS A 7 -41.54 -8.33 29.36
N LYS A 8 -41.48 -7.94 28.09
CA LYS A 8 -40.23 -7.56 27.44
C LYS A 8 -39.80 -6.20 28.01
N ALA A 9 -38.67 -6.17 28.71
CA ALA A 9 -38.06 -4.92 29.13
C ALA A 9 -37.57 -4.18 27.91
N GLY A 10 -38.00 -2.96 27.71
CA GLY A 10 -37.47 -2.07 26.65
C GLY A 10 -36.20 -1.33 27.13
N PHE A 11 -35.37 -0.92 26.22
CA PHE A 11 -34.19 -0.08 26.51
C PHE A 11 -34.63 1.29 27.04
N THR A 12 -33.90 1.80 28.05
CA THR A 12 -34.08 3.16 28.54
C THR A 12 -33.37 4.16 27.61
N LEU A 13 -33.87 5.39 27.56
CA LEU A 13 -33.23 6.47 26.77
C LEU A 13 -31.79 6.74 27.26
N VAL A 14 -31.56 6.66 28.58
CA VAL A 14 -30.25 6.86 29.19
C VAL A 14 -29.27 5.77 28.79
N GLU A 15 -29.70 4.52 28.71
CA GLU A 15 -28.87 3.40 28.28
C GLU A 15 -28.41 3.56 26.81
N LEU A 16 -29.29 4.07 25.93
CA LEU A 16 -28.97 4.37 24.55
C LEU A 16 -28.01 5.55 24.46
N MET A 17 -28.16 6.59 25.29
CA MET A 17 -27.22 7.71 25.34
C MET A 17 -25.82 7.27 25.77
N ILE A 18 -25.72 6.43 26.83
CA ILE A 18 -24.40 5.91 27.25
C ILE A 18 -23.76 5.07 26.17
N ALA A 19 -24.52 4.21 25.50
CA ALA A 19 -24.01 3.39 24.40
C ALA A 19 -23.43 4.26 23.27
N LEU A 20 -24.12 5.33 22.87
CA LEU A 20 -23.64 6.26 21.84
C LEU A 20 -22.36 7.00 22.25
N VAL A 21 -22.25 7.43 23.52
CA VAL A 21 -21.04 8.06 24.04
C VAL A 21 -19.85 7.10 23.99
N VAL A 22 -20.05 5.85 24.43
CA VAL A 22 -18.98 4.82 24.40
C VAL A 22 -18.54 4.52 22.97
N ILE A 23 -19.49 4.34 22.02
CA ILE A 23 -19.18 4.14 20.61
C ILE A 23 -18.42 5.35 20.03
N GLY A 24 -18.82 6.56 20.39
CA GLY A 24 -18.13 7.79 19.95
C GLY A 24 -16.67 7.84 20.39
N ILE A 25 -16.39 7.52 21.66
CA ILE A 25 -15.01 7.49 22.19
C ILE A 25 -14.18 6.39 21.51
N LEU A 26 -14.72 5.18 21.37
CA LEU A 26 -14.02 4.08 20.72
C LEU A 26 -13.73 4.38 19.24
N SER A 27 -14.67 4.98 18.54
CA SER A 27 -14.50 5.36 17.13
C SER A 27 -13.41 6.42 16.95
N ALA A 28 -13.31 7.39 17.86
CA ALA A 28 -12.28 8.44 17.80
C ALA A 28 -10.85 7.87 17.84
N ILE A 29 -10.64 6.75 18.51
CA ILE A 29 -9.33 6.06 18.59
C ILE A 29 -9.17 5.05 17.45
N ALA A 30 -10.22 4.33 17.09
CA ALA A 30 -10.15 3.24 16.12
C ALA A 30 -9.96 3.73 14.67
N LEU A 31 -10.65 4.79 14.26
CA LEU A 31 -10.64 5.28 12.88
C LEU A 31 -9.24 5.72 12.38
N PRO A 32 -8.45 6.54 13.10
CA PRO A 32 -7.13 6.94 12.63
C PRO A 32 -6.18 5.75 12.52
N ASN A 33 -6.21 4.82 13.46
CA ASN A 33 -5.39 3.62 13.43
C ASN A 33 -5.75 2.70 12.26
N TYR A 34 -7.04 2.53 11.96
CA TYR A 34 -7.52 1.77 10.82
C TYR A 34 -7.00 2.37 9.49
N ASN A 35 -7.10 3.68 9.33
CA ASN A 35 -6.63 4.36 8.12
C ASN A 35 -5.11 4.21 7.92
N ALA A 36 -4.32 4.29 8.99
CA ALA A 36 -2.88 4.07 8.94
C ALA A 36 -2.54 2.62 8.53
N TRP A 37 -3.26 1.66 9.09
CA TRP A 37 -3.10 0.24 8.75
C TRP A 37 -3.47 -0.04 7.29
N VAL A 38 -4.57 0.51 6.79
CA VAL A 38 -4.98 0.38 5.38
C VAL A 38 -3.92 0.94 4.44
N LYS A 39 -3.35 2.13 4.74
CA LYS A 39 -2.25 2.69 3.95
C LYS A 39 -1.03 1.78 3.93
N LYS A 40 -0.64 1.25 5.09
CA LYS A 40 0.46 0.28 5.20
C LYS A 40 0.19 -0.99 4.38
N SER A 41 -1.02 -1.54 4.46
CA SER A 41 -1.42 -2.71 3.67
C SER A 41 -1.33 -2.46 2.17
N ARG A 42 -1.75 -1.28 1.70
CA ARG A 42 -1.68 -0.91 0.28
C ARG A 42 -0.25 -0.71 -0.24
N ARG A 43 0.73 -0.43 0.63
CA ARG A 43 2.15 -0.41 0.22
C ARG A 43 2.62 -1.76 -0.31
N ALA A 44 2.00 -2.87 0.12
CA ALA A 44 2.29 -4.19 -0.42
C ALA A 44 2.03 -4.26 -1.94
N ASP A 45 1.03 -3.55 -2.46
CA ASP A 45 0.75 -3.46 -3.89
C ASP A 45 1.94 -2.86 -4.67
N ALA A 46 2.55 -1.79 -4.14
CA ALA A 46 3.75 -1.18 -4.71
C ALA A 46 4.96 -2.11 -4.64
N THR A 47 5.20 -2.75 -3.47
CA THR A 47 6.37 -3.62 -3.28
C THR A 47 6.33 -4.84 -4.17
N VAL A 48 5.15 -5.44 -4.38
CA VAL A 48 4.94 -6.56 -5.32
C VAL A 48 5.21 -6.11 -6.76
N ALA A 49 4.67 -4.96 -7.17
CA ALA A 49 4.87 -4.43 -8.51
C ALA A 49 6.35 -4.09 -8.78
N LEU A 50 7.04 -3.47 -7.82
CA LEU A 50 8.47 -3.16 -7.93
C LEU A 50 9.32 -4.44 -7.98
N SER A 51 9.01 -5.46 -7.17
CA SER A 51 9.73 -6.74 -7.19
C SER A 51 9.54 -7.46 -8.53
N ARG A 52 8.35 -7.40 -9.12
CA ARG A 52 8.09 -7.94 -10.46
C ARG A 52 8.90 -7.20 -11.52
N ALA A 53 8.94 -5.87 -11.46
CA ALA A 53 9.73 -5.07 -12.38
C ALA A 53 11.25 -5.33 -12.25
N GLN A 54 11.75 -5.56 -11.02
CA GLN A 54 13.13 -6.01 -10.79
C GLN A 54 13.43 -7.33 -11.53
N GLN A 55 12.59 -8.34 -11.35
CA GLN A 55 12.77 -9.64 -12.02
C GLN A 55 12.78 -9.49 -13.54
N LEU A 56 11.93 -8.63 -14.08
CA LEU A 56 11.88 -8.37 -15.52
C LEU A 56 13.12 -7.60 -16.02
N GLN A 57 13.68 -6.69 -15.22
CA GLN A 57 14.95 -6.02 -15.51
C GLN A 57 16.11 -7.03 -15.54
N GLU A 58 16.20 -7.92 -14.55
CA GLU A 58 17.23 -8.96 -14.54
C GLU A 58 17.09 -9.92 -15.73
N LYS A 59 15.85 -10.32 -16.05
CA LYS A 59 15.59 -11.13 -17.24
C LYS A 59 16.00 -10.42 -18.54
N TYR A 60 15.71 -9.13 -18.67
CA TYR A 60 16.12 -8.32 -19.83
C TYR A 60 17.62 -8.25 -19.94
N ARG A 61 18.33 -8.08 -18.80
CA ARG A 61 19.78 -7.98 -18.73
C ARG A 61 20.50 -9.25 -19.21
N VAL A 62 19.88 -10.43 -19.10
CA VAL A 62 20.46 -11.70 -19.61
C VAL A 62 20.72 -11.65 -21.10
N SER A 63 19.87 -10.96 -21.87
CA SER A 63 19.95 -10.88 -23.34
C SER A 63 20.46 -9.52 -23.87
N ASN A 64 20.76 -8.58 -22.96
CA ASN A 64 21.17 -7.21 -23.33
C ASN A 64 22.40 -6.78 -22.53
N THR A 65 23.18 -5.86 -23.07
CA THR A 65 24.40 -5.34 -22.43
C THR A 65 24.12 -4.27 -21.38
N THR A 66 22.89 -3.75 -21.33
CA THR A 66 22.45 -2.71 -20.40
C THR A 66 21.10 -3.07 -19.81
N TYR A 67 20.75 -2.49 -18.66
CA TYR A 67 19.38 -2.49 -18.16
C TYR A 67 18.49 -1.59 -19.04
N SER A 68 17.20 -1.85 -19.06
CA SER A 68 16.24 -1.08 -19.86
C SER A 68 15.81 0.20 -19.12
N SER A 69 15.71 1.30 -19.86
CA SER A 69 15.06 2.54 -19.39
C SER A 69 13.56 2.58 -19.67
N SER A 70 12.99 1.54 -20.28
CA SER A 70 11.58 1.49 -20.68
C SER A 70 10.84 0.32 -20.05
N MET A 71 9.71 0.61 -19.37
CA MET A 71 8.83 -0.40 -18.78
C MET A 71 8.27 -1.36 -19.83
N SER A 72 7.93 -0.85 -21.02
CA SER A 72 7.40 -1.68 -22.12
C SER A 72 8.45 -2.65 -22.66
N SER A 73 9.71 -2.24 -22.75
CA SER A 73 10.79 -3.09 -23.24
C SER A 73 11.08 -4.30 -22.35
N ILE A 74 10.84 -4.18 -21.05
CA ILE A 74 10.95 -5.29 -20.11
C ILE A 74 9.63 -6.06 -19.95
N GLY A 75 8.55 -5.64 -20.61
CA GLY A 75 7.22 -6.24 -20.48
C GLY A 75 6.54 -6.00 -19.13
N ALA A 76 6.93 -4.91 -18.43
CA ALA A 76 6.36 -4.55 -17.14
C ALA A 76 5.17 -3.59 -17.27
N SER A 77 4.20 -3.73 -16.37
CA SER A 77 3.11 -2.77 -16.23
C SER A 77 3.61 -1.47 -15.60
N THR A 78 3.07 -0.35 -16.07
CA THR A 78 3.29 0.97 -15.48
C THR A 78 2.36 1.26 -14.30
N THR A 79 1.48 0.30 -13.95
CA THR A 79 0.52 0.44 -12.85
C THR A 79 0.56 -0.82 -11.99
N SER A 80 0.47 -0.66 -10.68
CA SER A 80 0.35 -1.77 -9.73
C SER A 80 -0.98 -2.50 -9.91
N ASP A 81 -1.07 -3.75 -9.47
CA ASP A 81 -2.24 -4.63 -9.72
C ASP A 81 -3.55 -4.05 -9.15
N SER A 82 -3.50 -3.41 -7.98
CA SER A 82 -4.66 -2.72 -7.38
C SER A 82 -4.83 -1.27 -7.88
N GLY A 83 -3.90 -0.78 -8.69
CA GLY A 83 -3.95 0.54 -9.29
C GLY A 83 -3.72 1.70 -8.32
N TYR A 84 -3.10 1.46 -7.16
CA TYR A 84 -2.78 2.51 -6.20
C TYR A 84 -1.48 3.24 -6.54
N TYR A 85 -0.60 2.63 -7.34
CA TYR A 85 0.73 3.16 -7.66
C TYR A 85 0.99 3.14 -9.16
N THR A 86 1.69 4.17 -9.62
CA THR A 86 2.35 4.20 -10.92
C THR A 86 3.78 3.71 -10.77
N ILE A 87 4.20 2.77 -11.60
CA ILE A 87 5.54 2.18 -11.59
C ILE A 87 6.33 2.72 -12.77
N SER A 88 7.55 3.14 -12.53
CA SER A 88 8.44 3.68 -13.55
C SER A 88 9.88 3.28 -13.32
N ILE A 89 10.69 3.36 -14.39
CA ILE A 89 12.14 3.30 -14.33
C ILE A 89 12.63 4.75 -14.36
N SER A 90 13.23 5.23 -13.27
CA SER A 90 13.73 6.60 -13.16
C SER A 90 15.15 6.74 -13.71
N SER A 91 15.94 5.67 -13.69
CA SER A 91 17.27 5.61 -14.33
C SER A 91 17.61 4.16 -14.67
N ALA A 92 18.40 3.94 -15.71
CA ALA A 92 19.00 2.66 -16.07
C ALA A 92 20.27 2.85 -16.89
N ASN A 93 21.29 2.04 -16.64
CA ASN A 93 22.55 2.01 -17.36
C ASN A 93 23.09 0.58 -17.46
N THR A 94 24.40 0.41 -17.62
CA THR A 94 25.05 -0.89 -17.79
C THR A 94 25.05 -1.72 -16.51
N THR A 95 25.16 -1.08 -15.34
CA THR A 95 25.37 -1.74 -14.04
C THR A 95 24.25 -1.46 -13.04
N ASP A 96 23.49 -0.40 -13.26
CA ASP A 96 22.57 0.14 -12.27
C ASP A 96 21.20 0.44 -12.88
N TYR A 97 20.16 0.37 -12.08
CA TYR A 97 18.83 0.92 -12.39
C TYR A 97 18.10 1.35 -11.11
N THR A 98 17.15 2.24 -11.27
CA THR A 98 16.25 2.66 -10.20
C THR A 98 14.81 2.52 -10.67
N LEU A 99 14.04 1.76 -9.91
CA LEU A 99 12.59 1.62 -10.07
C LEU A 99 11.89 2.48 -9.02
N THR A 100 10.79 3.08 -9.40
CA THR A 100 10.02 4.00 -8.56
C THR A 100 8.54 3.65 -8.60
N ALA A 101 7.90 3.57 -7.43
CA ALA A 101 6.46 3.48 -7.28
C ALA A 101 5.94 4.77 -6.65
N THR A 102 5.11 5.50 -7.38
CA THR A 102 4.50 6.76 -6.95
C THR A 102 2.99 6.56 -6.77
N PRO A 103 2.39 6.98 -5.65
CA PRO A 103 0.95 6.90 -5.47
C PRO A 103 0.20 7.66 -6.56
N VAL A 104 -0.86 7.06 -7.09
CA VAL A 104 -1.69 7.69 -8.12
C VAL A 104 -2.45 8.88 -7.51
N SER A 105 -2.30 10.05 -8.13
CA SER A 105 -3.01 11.26 -7.70
C SER A 105 -4.52 11.07 -7.69
N GLY A 106 -5.20 11.64 -6.72
CA GLY A 106 -6.65 11.51 -6.54
C GLY A 106 -7.10 10.21 -5.87
N LYS A 107 -6.22 9.22 -5.66
CA LYS A 107 -6.55 8.03 -4.87
C LYS A 107 -6.16 8.20 -3.40
N SER A 108 -6.82 7.45 -2.53
CA SER A 108 -6.60 7.53 -1.07
C SER A 108 -5.15 7.26 -0.64
N GLN A 109 -4.37 6.53 -1.45
CA GLN A 109 -2.96 6.26 -1.16
C GLN A 109 -2.08 7.51 -1.35
N ALA A 110 -2.50 8.48 -2.15
CA ALA A 110 -1.79 9.77 -2.30
C ALA A 110 -1.69 10.57 -0.97
N SER A 111 -2.54 10.26 0.01
CA SER A 111 -2.48 10.85 1.36
C SER A 111 -1.50 10.13 2.30
N ASP A 112 -0.72 9.16 1.82
CA ASP A 112 0.33 8.48 2.61
C ASP A 112 1.62 9.30 2.61
N THR A 113 1.64 10.38 3.38
CA THR A 113 2.78 11.29 3.49
C THR A 113 4.01 10.66 4.15
N SER A 114 3.82 9.57 4.89
CA SER A 114 4.93 8.82 5.49
C SER A 114 5.76 8.06 4.45
N CYS A 115 5.13 7.66 3.35
CA CYS A 115 5.76 6.91 2.26
C CYS A 115 5.31 7.48 0.91
N PRO A 116 5.75 8.71 0.57
CA PRO A 116 5.29 9.40 -0.63
C PRO A 116 5.74 8.73 -1.92
N THR A 117 6.82 7.97 -1.87
CA THR A 117 7.37 7.24 -3.01
C THR A 117 8.19 6.08 -2.49
N LEU A 118 8.06 4.90 -3.12
CA LEU A 118 8.92 3.75 -2.84
C LEU A 118 9.90 3.56 -4.01
N THR A 119 11.16 3.35 -3.68
CA THR A 119 12.21 3.13 -4.69
C THR A 119 13.00 1.87 -4.42
N VAL A 120 13.42 1.22 -5.50
CA VAL A 120 14.41 0.14 -5.49
C VAL A 120 15.54 0.56 -6.40
N THR A 121 16.72 0.68 -5.85
CA THR A 121 17.94 0.95 -6.61
C THR A 121 18.82 -0.30 -6.62
N GLN A 122 19.09 -0.80 -7.80
CA GLN A 122 20.08 -1.85 -8.04
C GLN A 122 21.38 -1.18 -8.46
N SER A 123 22.47 -1.48 -7.77
CA SER A 123 23.80 -0.98 -8.12
C SER A 123 24.84 -2.05 -7.87
N SER A 124 25.59 -2.39 -8.91
CA SER A 124 26.70 -3.37 -8.86
C SER A 124 26.33 -4.68 -8.15
N GLY A 125 25.12 -5.20 -8.39
CA GLY A 125 24.65 -6.45 -7.80
C GLY A 125 23.95 -6.32 -6.45
N ASN A 126 23.91 -5.11 -5.86
CA ASN A 126 23.24 -4.86 -4.57
C ASN A 126 21.96 -4.07 -4.75
N SER A 127 20.88 -4.51 -4.07
CA SER A 127 19.59 -3.80 -4.05
C SER A 127 19.43 -2.97 -2.78
N THR A 128 19.09 -1.70 -2.95
CA THR A 128 18.74 -0.78 -1.86
C THR A 128 17.28 -0.37 -1.97
N TYR A 129 16.57 -0.40 -0.85
CA TYR A 129 15.14 -0.11 -0.74
C TYR A 129 14.93 1.17 0.08
N SER A 130 14.25 2.14 -0.49
CA SER A 130 14.03 3.44 0.14
C SER A 130 12.57 3.92 0.02
N PRO A 131 12.03 4.61 1.04
CA PRO A 131 12.53 4.70 2.42
C PRO A 131 12.44 3.34 3.14
N ALA A 132 13.46 2.95 3.91
CA ALA A 132 13.53 1.63 4.53
C ALA A 132 12.31 1.30 5.41
N ALA A 133 11.77 2.29 6.15
CA ALA A 133 10.58 2.13 6.99
C ALA A 133 9.30 1.78 6.20
N CYS A 134 9.26 2.05 4.89
CA CYS A 134 8.11 1.78 4.03
C CYS A 134 8.12 0.35 3.45
N TRP A 135 9.24 -0.34 3.60
CA TRP A 135 9.46 -1.72 3.13
C TRP A 135 9.36 -2.74 4.26
N SER A 136 9.12 -2.31 5.51
CA SER A 136 8.95 -3.23 6.64
C SER A 136 7.76 -4.16 6.42
N LYS A 137 8.01 -5.45 6.58
CA LYS A 137 7.03 -6.53 6.57
C LYS A 137 6.07 -6.41 7.75
#